data_0c7570a1cbaf6d2737bb1b3800e82a90
#
_entry.id   0c7570a1cbaf6d2737bb1b3800e82a90
#
_cell.length_a   1.000
_cell.length_b   1.000
_cell.length_c   1.000
_cell.angle_alpha   90.00
_cell.angle_beta   90.00
_cell.angle_gamma   90.00
#
_symmetry.space_group_name_H-M   'P 1'
#
loop_
_entity.id
_entity.type
_entity.pdbx_description
1 polymer ?
#
loop_
_entity_poly.entity_id
_entity_poly.type
_entity_poly.pdbx_seq_one_letter_code
_entity_poly.pdbx_strand_id
1 'polypeptide(L)'
;MRKVLLIILASVYSCSESLNYEYVIKDEDFRVEALKTNPGNYIELENGFTYYEEANVQSNLGTVVLVHGFSVPSYILETTFNSIEQKGFRVIMMDLFGRGFSDNPDLPQTDELRANQVIELLDKRNIKKASLVGLSNGGRIISKIAYLKPEIVNELFYIASSGFYEYPDTNDRDVTLSEINNLIKSYPEMAMGQKNDFFNPGQYPDWIDKYQELQKHKGFARALISTTKNLVTLDYVHNKIDSLNIPVYTFWGEFDTVVVYDEFKDRLNRVLPNRTEFFISNSGHLPHMENQDEFENIFFKYLNSNQSRWGFSN
;
A
#
# COMPACT_ATOMS: atom_id res chain seq x y z
N MET A 1 58.86 37.54 -31.44
CA MET A 1 58.58 36.74 -30.22
C MET A 1 57.07 36.48 -30.17
N ARG A 2 56.65 35.28 -30.59
CA ARG A 2 55.23 34.82 -30.53
C ARG A 2 55.02 34.11 -29.19
N LYS A 3 54.10 34.67 -28.36
CA LYS A 3 53.67 34.00 -27.13
C LYS A 3 52.61 32.95 -27.50
N VAL A 4 52.95 31.67 -27.27
CA VAL A 4 52.03 30.56 -27.39
C VAL A 4 51.23 30.49 -26.06
N LEU A 5 49.90 30.68 -26.15
CA LEU A 5 48.97 30.57 -25.05
C LEU A 5 48.54 29.08 -24.96
N LEU A 6 49.06 28.37 -24.00
CA LEU A 6 48.59 26.99 -23.70
C LEU A 6 47.24 27.07 -22.98
N ILE A 7 46.17 26.69 -23.68
CA ILE A 7 44.87 26.48 -23.07
C ILE A 7 44.88 25.05 -22.55
N ILE A 8 44.94 24.91 -21.21
CA ILE A 8 44.71 23.63 -20.53
C ILE A 8 43.19 23.43 -20.45
N LEU A 9 42.65 22.56 -21.31
CA LEU A 9 41.29 22.03 -21.14
C LEU A 9 41.30 21.08 -19.95
N ALA A 10 40.85 21.54 -18.81
CA ALA A 10 40.49 20.67 -17.72
C ALA A 10 39.15 19.96 -18.10
N SER A 11 39.25 18.72 -18.55
CA SER A 11 38.12 17.83 -18.69
C SER A 11 37.63 17.49 -17.27
N VAL A 12 36.55 18.16 -16.86
CA VAL A 12 35.78 17.75 -15.67
C VAL A 12 35.07 16.46 -16.05
N TYR A 13 35.71 15.32 -15.72
CA TYR A 13 34.99 14.05 -15.65
C TYR A 13 33.99 14.19 -14.49
N SER A 14 32.73 14.56 -14.82
CA SER A 14 31.62 14.29 -13.96
C SER A 14 31.47 12.78 -13.90
N CYS A 15 31.97 12.18 -12.83
CA CYS A 15 31.65 10.83 -12.46
C CYS A 15 30.16 10.89 -12.03
N SER A 16 29.23 10.75 -12.97
CA SER A 16 27.89 10.35 -12.63
C SER A 16 28.02 8.92 -12.13
N GLU A 17 27.99 8.72 -10.82
CA GLU A 17 27.67 7.41 -10.27
C GLU A 17 26.37 6.98 -10.96
N SER A 18 26.47 6.02 -11.85
CA SER A 18 25.29 5.38 -12.42
C SER A 18 24.60 4.69 -11.26
N LEU A 19 23.54 5.29 -10.76
CA LEU A 19 22.69 4.67 -9.75
C LEU A 19 22.33 3.27 -10.25
N ASN A 20 22.78 2.24 -9.52
CA ASN A 20 22.55 0.86 -9.91
C ASN A 20 21.19 0.47 -9.36
N TYR A 21 20.21 0.30 -10.25
CA TYR A 21 18.84 -0.07 -9.91
C TYR A 21 18.56 -1.55 -10.16
N GLU A 22 17.62 -2.11 -9.40
CA GLU A 22 17.11 -3.48 -9.57
C GLU A 22 18.17 -4.59 -9.55
N TYR A 23 19.11 -4.51 -8.62
CA TYR A 23 20.14 -5.53 -8.44
C TYR A 23 19.90 -6.46 -7.22
N VAL A 24 19.01 -6.09 -6.30
CA VAL A 24 18.69 -6.90 -5.12
C VAL A 24 17.70 -8.00 -5.50
N ILE A 25 18.16 -9.25 -5.39
CA ILE A 25 17.34 -10.45 -5.64
C ILE A 25 16.76 -10.92 -4.31
N LYS A 26 15.46 -11.19 -4.26
CA LYS A 26 14.74 -11.66 -3.06
C LYS A 26 14.80 -13.19 -2.96
N ASP A 27 16.01 -13.71 -2.79
CA ASP A 27 16.28 -15.14 -2.57
C ASP A 27 16.24 -15.51 -1.08
N GLU A 28 16.69 -16.71 -0.74
CA GLU A 28 16.73 -17.21 0.64
C GLU A 28 17.69 -16.37 1.51
N ASP A 29 18.86 -16.02 0.99
CA ASP A 29 19.85 -15.22 1.73
C ASP A 29 19.29 -13.82 2.03
N PHE A 30 18.60 -13.21 1.07
CA PHE A 30 17.90 -11.95 1.27
C PHE A 30 16.86 -12.05 2.40
N ARG A 31 16.04 -13.10 2.40
CA ARG A 31 15.01 -13.30 3.44
C ARG A 31 15.63 -13.48 4.83
N VAL A 32 16.71 -14.26 4.91
CA VAL A 32 17.45 -14.47 6.18
C VAL A 32 18.04 -13.16 6.68
N GLU A 33 18.62 -12.34 5.79
CA GLU A 33 19.20 -11.04 6.18
C GLU A 33 18.11 -10.04 6.61
N ALA A 34 17.00 -10.00 5.88
CA ALA A 34 15.87 -9.13 6.22
C ALA A 34 15.34 -9.38 7.64
N LEU A 35 15.26 -10.64 8.08
CA LEU A 35 14.78 -11.00 9.43
C LEU A 35 15.76 -10.63 10.55
N LYS A 36 17.01 -10.27 10.26
CA LYS A 36 17.95 -9.79 11.30
C LYS A 36 17.66 -8.35 11.71
N THR A 37 17.07 -7.57 10.82
CA THR A 37 16.88 -6.12 10.99
C THR A 37 15.42 -5.69 11.04
N ASN A 38 14.50 -6.59 10.70
CA ASN A 38 13.06 -6.30 10.67
C ASN A 38 12.31 -7.30 11.56
N PRO A 39 11.26 -6.86 12.27
CA PRO A 39 10.55 -7.68 13.27
C PRO A 39 9.59 -8.71 12.70
N GLY A 40 9.42 -8.75 11.38
CA GLY A 40 8.42 -9.59 10.71
C GLY A 40 8.80 -11.05 10.56
N ASN A 41 8.01 -11.73 9.75
CA ASN A 41 8.15 -13.13 9.42
C ASN A 41 7.92 -13.36 7.93
N TYR A 42 8.40 -14.48 7.41
CA TYR A 42 8.02 -14.94 6.07
C TYR A 42 7.06 -16.12 6.16
N ILE A 43 6.11 -16.15 5.25
CA ILE A 43 5.21 -17.27 5.03
C ILE A 43 5.18 -17.60 3.54
N GLU A 44 5.31 -18.89 3.21
CA GLU A 44 5.16 -19.35 1.83
C GLU A 44 3.68 -19.44 1.48
N LEU A 45 3.27 -18.75 0.42
CA LEU A 45 1.93 -18.80 -0.18
C LEU A 45 2.01 -19.42 -1.56
N GLU A 46 0.87 -19.61 -2.24
CA GLU A 46 0.81 -20.26 -3.55
C GLU A 46 1.75 -19.61 -4.59
N ASN A 47 1.87 -18.27 -4.57
CA ASN A 47 2.61 -17.52 -5.59
C ASN A 47 3.93 -16.92 -5.10
N GLY A 48 4.44 -17.33 -3.94
CA GLY A 48 5.72 -16.89 -3.40
C GLY A 48 5.70 -16.58 -1.91
N PHE A 49 6.86 -16.19 -1.39
CA PHE A 49 7.01 -15.81 0.00
C PHE A 49 6.45 -14.40 0.25
N THR A 50 5.68 -14.30 1.31
CA THR A 50 5.11 -13.03 1.80
C THR A 50 5.74 -12.67 3.13
N TYR A 51 6.28 -11.44 3.20
CA TYR A 51 6.71 -10.83 4.46
C TYR A 51 5.49 -10.21 5.16
N TYR A 52 5.37 -10.44 6.46
CA TYR A 52 4.32 -9.87 7.28
C TYR A 52 4.79 -9.63 8.71
N GLU A 53 4.15 -8.69 9.38
CA GLU A 53 4.29 -8.44 10.81
C GLU A 53 2.96 -8.68 11.50
N GLU A 54 3.02 -9.24 12.71
CA GLU A 54 1.85 -9.61 13.47
C GLU A 54 2.08 -9.38 14.96
N ALA A 55 1.13 -8.74 15.62
CA ALA A 55 1.15 -8.54 17.07
C ALA A 55 -0.15 -9.02 17.73
N ASN A 56 -0.08 -9.25 19.03
CA ASN A 56 -1.22 -9.64 19.89
C ASN A 56 -1.99 -10.87 19.36
N VAL A 57 -1.28 -11.93 18.94
CA VAL A 57 -1.85 -13.14 18.34
C VAL A 57 -2.97 -13.78 19.17
N GLN A 58 -2.91 -13.63 20.51
CA GLN A 58 -3.88 -14.19 21.47
C GLN A 58 -5.00 -13.21 21.85
N SER A 59 -5.09 -12.06 21.17
CA SER A 59 -6.13 -11.08 21.46
C SER A 59 -7.53 -11.63 21.21
N ASN A 60 -8.44 -11.32 22.11
CA ASN A 60 -9.88 -11.58 21.98
C ASN A 60 -10.67 -10.34 21.54
N LEU A 61 -10.02 -9.21 21.30
CA LEU A 61 -10.68 -7.96 20.89
C LEU A 61 -11.01 -7.93 19.39
N GLY A 62 -10.51 -8.89 18.62
CA GLY A 62 -10.66 -8.95 17.17
C GLY A 62 -9.35 -8.75 16.43
N THR A 63 -9.39 -8.96 15.11
CA THR A 63 -8.22 -8.85 14.24
C THR A 63 -8.37 -7.68 13.27
N VAL A 64 -7.33 -6.89 13.10
CA VAL A 64 -7.22 -5.83 12.10
C VAL A 64 -6.13 -6.19 11.11
N VAL A 65 -6.41 -6.05 9.82
CA VAL A 65 -5.47 -6.31 8.73
C VAL A 65 -5.20 -5.02 7.97
N LEU A 66 -3.93 -4.66 7.84
CA LEU A 66 -3.48 -3.44 7.19
C LEU A 66 -2.90 -3.77 5.81
N VAL A 67 -3.44 -3.14 4.77
CA VAL A 67 -3.07 -3.35 3.37
C VAL A 67 -2.58 -2.03 2.78
N HIS A 68 -1.30 -1.99 2.42
CA HIS A 68 -0.62 -0.80 1.91
C HIS A 68 -1.00 -0.42 0.47
N GLY A 69 -0.50 0.74 0.00
CA GLY A 69 -0.82 1.34 -1.28
C GLY A 69 -0.06 0.78 -2.49
N PHE A 70 0.16 1.66 -3.48
CA PHE A 70 0.65 1.30 -4.81
C PHE A 70 2.12 0.87 -4.83
N SER A 71 3.04 1.66 -4.25
CA SER A 71 4.48 1.48 -4.40
C SER A 71 5.23 1.31 -3.07
N VAL A 72 4.78 1.99 -2.01
CA VAL A 72 5.37 1.93 -0.68
C VAL A 72 4.80 0.72 0.07
N PRO A 73 5.65 -0.16 0.65
CA PRO A 73 5.21 -1.36 1.35
C PRO A 73 4.67 -1.07 2.75
N SER A 74 4.50 -2.11 3.56
CA SER A 74 3.78 -2.09 4.84
C SER A 74 4.26 -1.04 5.84
N TYR A 75 5.54 -0.64 5.83
CA TYR A 75 6.06 0.36 6.76
C TYR A 75 5.31 1.71 6.69
N ILE A 76 4.62 2.02 5.59
CA ILE A 76 3.76 3.20 5.49
C ILE A 76 2.59 3.19 6.49
N LEU A 77 2.25 2.02 7.02
CA LEU A 77 1.19 1.78 8.00
C LEU A 77 1.72 1.49 9.41
N GLU A 78 3.03 1.63 9.64
CA GLU A 78 3.70 1.28 10.90
C GLU A 78 3.10 2.04 12.10
N THR A 79 2.81 3.35 11.96
CA THR A 79 2.19 4.14 13.03
C THR A 79 0.82 3.58 13.42
N THR A 80 -0.01 3.27 12.42
CA THR A 80 -1.34 2.67 12.63
C THR A 80 -1.23 1.26 13.23
N PHE A 81 -0.27 0.45 12.78
CA PHE A 81 0.01 -0.87 13.34
C PHE A 81 0.32 -0.78 14.83
N ASN A 82 1.27 0.08 15.21
CA ASN A 82 1.70 0.27 16.59
C ASN A 82 0.55 0.75 17.49
N SER A 83 -0.30 1.65 17.00
CA SER A 83 -1.44 2.14 17.76
C SER A 83 -2.51 1.06 17.97
N ILE A 84 -2.78 0.22 16.98
CA ILE A 84 -3.71 -0.91 17.09
C ILE A 84 -3.17 -1.97 18.06
N GLU A 85 -1.85 -2.26 17.98
CA GLU A 85 -1.15 -3.15 18.92
C GLU A 85 -1.29 -2.65 20.37
N GLN A 86 -1.02 -1.36 20.60
CA GLN A 86 -1.13 -0.74 21.93
C GLN A 86 -2.55 -0.77 22.50
N LYS A 87 -3.57 -0.75 21.64
CA LYS A 87 -4.97 -0.92 22.03
C LYS A 87 -5.36 -2.39 22.32
N GLY A 88 -4.45 -3.33 22.10
CA GLY A 88 -4.61 -4.74 22.42
C GLY A 88 -5.30 -5.57 21.35
N PHE A 89 -5.62 -5.04 20.18
CA PHE A 89 -6.15 -5.82 19.07
C PHE A 89 -5.05 -6.70 18.45
N ARG A 90 -5.43 -7.86 17.93
CA ARG A 90 -4.56 -8.57 17.00
C ARG A 90 -4.43 -7.74 15.73
N VAL A 91 -3.21 -7.47 15.30
CA VAL A 91 -2.96 -6.68 14.10
C VAL A 91 -1.97 -7.39 13.20
N ILE A 92 -2.23 -7.35 11.90
CA ILE A 92 -1.34 -7.86 10.85
C ILE A 92 -1.16 -6.77 9.80
N MET A 93 0.08 -6.54 9.39
CA MET A 93 0.42 -5.85 8.16
C MET A 93 1.33 -6.74 7.31
N MET A 94 1.30 -6.55 5.98
CA MET A 94 2.10 -7.36 5.07
C MET A 94 2.58 -6.55 3.88
N ASP A 95 3.65 -7.02 3.27
CA ASP A 95 4.06 -6.53 1.96
C ASP A 95 3.33 -7.31 0.86
N LEU A 96 2.62 -6.60 -0.01
CA LEU A 96 1.98 -7.19 -1.17
C LEU A 96 3.04 -7.67 -2.19
N PHE A 97 2.73 -8.69 -2.97
CA PHE A 97 3.62 -9.15 -4.05
C PHE A 97 4.10 -8.00 -4.93
N GLY A 98 5.39 -8.02 -5.25
CA GLY A 98 6.05 -6.97 -5.99
C GLY A 98 6.47 -5.75 -5.16
N ARG A 99 6.30 -5.76 -3.84
CA ARG A 99 6.64 -4.66 -2.92
C ARG A 99 7.47 -5.16 -1.75
N GLY A 100 8.21 -4.22 -1.14
CA GLY A 100 8.95 -4.46 0.10
C GLY A 100 9.77 -5.74 0.11
N PHE A 101 9.61 -6.51 1.15
CA PHE A 101 10.32 -7.77 1.36
C PHE A 101 9.63 -9.00 0.75
N SER A 102 8.36 -8.93 0.33
CA SER A 102 7.66 -10.02 -0.35
C SER A 102 8.21 -10.28 -1.75
N ASP A 103 8.04 -11.49 -2.24
CA ASP A 103 8.48 -11.91 -3.58
C ASP A 103 7.85 -11.07 -4.70
N ASN A 104 8.53 -11.11 -5.85
CA ASN A 104 8.09 -10.47 -7.10
C ASN A 104 7.72 -11.56 -8.12
N PRO A 105 6.58 -12.26 -7.98
CA PRO A 105 6.21 -13.32 -8.91
C PRO A 105 6.02 -12.77 -10.33
N ASP A 106 6.41 -13.57 -11.33
CA ASP A 106 6.24 -13.22 -12.74
C ASP A 106 4.79 -13.48 -13.21
N LEU A 107 3.87 -12.82 -12.53
CA LEU A 107 2.43 -12.89 -12.77
C LEU A 107 1.84 -11.49 -13.00
N PRO A 108 0.70 -11.37 -13.67
CA PRO A 108 -0.05 -10.13 -13.74
C PRO A 108 -0.43 -9.64 -12.33
N GLN A 109 -0.02 -8.42 -11.99
CA GLN A 109 -0.23 -7.83 -10.67
C GLN A 109 -1.65 -7.27 -10.53
N THR A 110 -2.64 -8.15 -10.55
CA THR A 110 -4.07 -7.82 -10.44
C THR A 110 -4.51 -7.56 -9.00
N ASP A 111 -5.65 -6.89 -8.82
CA ASP A 111 -6.29 -6.76 -7.50
C ASP A 111 -6.63 -8.14 -6.91
N GLU A 112 -7.02 -9.11 -7.78
CA GLU A 112 -7.37 -10.46 -7.37
C GLU A 112 -6.17 -11.27 -6.87
N LEU A 113 -5.02 -11.20 -7.56
CA LEU A 113 -3.77 -11.84 -7.11
C LEU A 113 -3.42 -11.41 -5.68
N ARG A 114 -3.49 -10.11 -5.41
CA ARG A 114 -3.14 -9.55 -4.10
C ARG A 114 -4.22 -9.80 -3.06
N ALA A 115 -5.49 -9.77 -3.44
CA ALA A 115 -6.57 -10.15 -2.54
C ALA A 115 -6.42 -11.62 -2.09
N ASN A 116 -6.09 -12.52 -3.00
CA ASN A 116 -5.81 -13.92 -2.68
C ASN A 116 -4.58 -14.08 -1.79
N GLN A 117 -3.51 -13.29 -2.00
CA GLN A 117 -2.35 -13.25 -1.11
C GLN A 117 -2.76 -12.95 0.35
N VAL A 118 -3.61 -11.94 0.56
CA VAL A 118 -4.12 -11.59 1.88
C VAL A 118 -5.00 -12.72 2.43
N ILE A 119 -5.93 -13.25 1.65
CA ILE A 119 -6.84 -14.31 2.05
C ILE A 119 -6.07 -15.56 2.49
N GLU A 120 -5.06 -15.99 1.72
CA GLU A 120 -4.23 -17.14 2.06
C GLU A 120 -3.44 -16.91 3.35
N LEU A 121 -2.90 -15.70 3.57
CA LEU A 121 -2.24 -15.37 4.82
C LEU A 121 -3.21 -15.52 6.00
N LEU A 122 -4.43 -14.98 5.89
CA LEU A 122 -5.44 -15.09 6.94
C LEU A 122 -5.82 -16.54 7.20
N ASP A 123 -6.01 -17.36 6.17
CA ASP A 123 -6.30 -18.78 6.30
C ASP A 123 -5.15 -19.53 7.01
N LYS A 124 -3.89 -19.31 6.62
CA LYS A 124 -2.71 -19.91 7.27
C LYS A 124 -2.48 -19.43 8.71
N ARG A 125 -2.91 -18.21 9.03
CA ARG A 125 -2.88 -17.66 10.40
C ARG A 125 -4.13 -18.00 11.22
N ASN A 126 -5.05 -18.83 10.68
CA ASN A 126 -6.32 -19.25 11.30
C ASN A 126 -7.21 -18.07 11.67
N ILE A 127 -7.19 -16.98 10.90
CA ILE A 127 -8.04 -15.81 11.10
C ILE A 127 -9.34 -16.01 10.33
N LYS A 128 -10.46 -16.08 11.06
CA LYS A 128 -11.78 -16.34 10.48
C LYS A 128 -12.52 -15.08 10.09
N LYS A 129 -12.25 -13.98 10.79
CA LYS A 129 -12.81 -12.66 10.50
C LYS A 129 -11.84 -11.55 10.87
N ALA A 130 -11.86 -10.48 10.11
CA ALA A 130 -11.02 -9.31 10.36
C ALA A 130 -11.69 -8.01 9.90
N SER A 131 -11.33 -6.91 10.54
CA SER A 131 -11.52 -5.56 10.04
C SER A 131 -10.39 -5.25 9.07
N LEU A 132 -10.71 -4.83 7.86
CA LEU A 132 -9.72 -4.59 6.82
C LEU A 132 -9.50 -3.09 6.64
N VAL A 133 -8.23 -2.67 6.69
CA VAL A 133 -7.81 -1.29 6.47
C VAL A 133 -6.98 -1.25 5.18
N GLY A 134 -7.39 -0.44 4.22
CA GLY A 134 -6.72 -0.32 2.93
C GLY A 134 -6.34 1.12 2.59
N LEU A 135 -5.04 1.38 2.49
CA LEU A 135 -4.50 2.67 2.08
C LEU A 135 -4.41 2.75 0.55
N SER A 136 -4.93 3.82 -0.06
CA SER A 136 -4.75 4.10 -1.49
C SER A 136 -5.12 2.90 -2.38
N ASN A 137 -4.19 2.32 -3.13
CA ASN A 137 -4.40 1.09 -3.89
C ASN A 137 -4.77 -0.11 -3.00
N GLY A 138 -4.37 -0.13 -1.72
CA GLY A 138 -4.81 -1.15 -0.75
C GLY A 138 -6.33 -1.18 -0.55
N GLY A 139 -7.00 -0.05 -0.74
CA GLY A 139 -8.47 0.00 -0.73
C GLY A 139 -9.11 -0.85 -1.83
N ARG A 140 -8.48 -0.96 -3.00
CA ARG A 140 -8.90 -1.86 -4.08
C ARG A 140 -8.82 -3.32 -3.65
N ILE A 141 -7.74 -3.65 -2.94
CA ILE A 141 -7.46 -5.02 -2.49
C ILE A 141 -8.48 -5.45 -1.43
N ILE A 142 -8.76 -4.61 -0.42
CA ILE A 142 -9.77 -4.93 0.59
C ILE A 142 -11.17 -5.00 0.01
N SER A 143 -11.49 -4.18 -1.01
CA SER A 143 -12.74 -4.30 -1.77
C SER A 143 -12.84 -5.67 -2.45
N LYS A 144 -11.75 -6.11 -3.10
CA LYS A 144 -11.72 -7.40 -3.79
C LYS A 144 -11.83 -8.57 -2.80
N ILE A 145 -11.22 -8.49 -1.62
CA ILE A 145 -11.38 -9.48 -0.54
C ILE A 145 -12.86 -9.56 -0.12
N ALA A 146 -13.49 -8.41 0.15
CA ALA A 146 -14.89 -8.38 0.55
C ALA A 146 -15.85 -8.90 -0.54
N TYR A 147 -15.48 -8.76 -1.81
CA TYR A 147 -16.22 -9.34 -2.93
C TYR A 147 -16.07 -10.86 -3.02
N LEU A 148 -14.83 -11.37 -2.85
CA LEU A 148 -14.50 -12.79 -3.02
C LEU A 148 -14.92 -13.63 -1.81
N LYS A 149 -14.68 -13.10 -0.59
CA LYS A 149 -14.93 -13.79 0.70
C LYS A 149 -15.57 -12.84 1.73
N PRO A 150 -16.80 -12.38 1.52
CA PRO A 150 -17.45 -11.43 2.43
C PRO A 150 -17.59 -11.94 3.87
N GLU A 151 -17.65 -13.26 4.05
CA GLU A 151 -17.80 -13.91 5.36
C GLU A 151 -16.61 -13.69 6.30
N ILE A 152 -15.41 -13.37 5.76
CA ILE A 152 -14.23 -13.09 6.59
C ILE A 152 -14.10 -11.61 6.94
N VAL A 153 -15.00 -10.74 6.46
CA VAL A 153 -14.92 -9.29 6.64
C VAL A 153 -15.89 -8.83 7.72
N ASN A 154 -15.38 -8.13 8.72
CA ASN A 154 -16.19 -7.43 9.71
C ASN A 154 -16.64 -6.08 9.19
N GLU A 155 -15.69 -5.27 8.73
CA GLU A 155 -15.87 -3.92 8.23
C GLU A 155 -14.68 -3.50 7.36
N LEU A 156 -14.84 -2.44 6.61
CA LEU A 156 -13.86 -1.89 5.70
C LEU A 156 -13.52 -0.44 6.07
N PHE A 157 -12.24 -0.17 6.25
CA PHE A 157 -11.68 1.16 6.46
C PHE A 157 -10.81 1.55 5.25
N TYR A 158 -11.26 2.51 4.48
CA TYR A 158 -10.54 3.04 3.32
C TYR A 158 -9.80 4.32 3.72
N ILE A 159 -8.50 4.35 3.54
CA ILE A 159 -7.66 5.54 3.74
C ILE A 159 -7.22 6.04 2.38
N ALA A 160 -7.66 7.23 1.96
CA ALA A 160 -7.29 7.87 0.69
C ALA A 160 -7.33 6.89 -0.50
N SER A 161 -8.42 6.11 -0.62
CA SER A 161 -8.48 4.96 -1.53
C SER A 161 -8.63 5.34 -2.99
N SER A 162 -7.79 4.81 -3.88
CA SER A 162 -7.90 4.92 -5.33
C SER A 162 -8.92 3.96 -5.97
N GLY A 163 -9.65 3.18 -5.16
CA GLY A 163 -10.61 2.18 -5.64
C GLY A 163 -11.82 2.74 -6.37
N PHE A 164 -12.07 4.02 -6.27
CA PHE A 164 -13.28 4.68 -6.76
C PHE A 164 -13.08 5.40 -8.11
N TYR A 165 -11.86 5.41 -8.65
CA TYR A 165 -11.61 5.90 -10.00
C TYR A 165 -12.19 4.99 -11.06
N GLU A 166 -12.50 5.60 -12.23
CA GLU A 166 -12.81 4.86 -13.44
C GLU A 166 -11.54 4.55 -14.21
N TYR A 167 -11.42 3.32 -14.66
CA TYR A 167 -10.29 2.90 -15.47
C TYR A 167 -10.80 2.40 -16.81
N PRO A 168 -10.15 2.78 -17.92
CA PRO A 168 -10.53 2.29 -19.24
C PRO A 168 -10.31 0.77 -19.31
N ASP A 169 -11.20 0.07 -20.00
CA ASP A 169 -10.95 -1.33 -20.31
C ASP A 169 -9.82 -1.41 -21.35
N THR A 170 -8.80 -2.18 -21.06
CA THR A 170 -7.65 -2.38 -21.95
C THR A 170 -7.30 -3.85 -22.07
N ASN A 171 -6.93 -4.24 -23.29
CA ASN A 171 -6.39 -5.56 -23.58
C ASN A 171 -4.84 -5.58 -23.52
N ASP A 172 -4.18 -4.43 -23.46
CA ASP A 172 -2.72 -4.31 -23.35
C ASP A 172 -2.28 -4.44 -21.88
N ARG A 173 -2.09 -5.67 -21.44
CA ARG A 173 -1.68 -6.03 -20.07
C ARG A 173 -0.26 -6.56 -19.99
N ASP A 174 0.38 -6.82 -21.12
CA ASP A 174 1.76 -7.31 -21.14
C ASP A 174 2.76 -6.20 -20.80
N VAL A 175 3.75 -6.56 -20.00
CA VAL A 175 4.82 -5.64 -19.60
C VAL A 175 6.04 -5.89 -20.46
N THR A 176 6.46 -4.87 -21.19
CA THR A 176 7.61 -4.94 -22.11
C THR A 176 8.91 -4.50 -21.42
N LEU A 177 10.06 -5.02 -21.91
CA LEU A 177 11.37 -4.56 -21.45
C LEU A 177 11.60 -3.07 -21.69
N SER A 178 11.02 -2.51 -22.75
CA SER A 178 11.12 -1.07 -23.03
C SER A 178 10.43 -0.24 -21.95
N GLU A 179 9.25 -0.64 -21.50
CA GLU A 179 8.52 0.03 -20.42
C GLU A 179 9.27 -0.08 -19.10
N ILE A 180 9.81 -1.27 -18.78
CA ILE A 180 10.64 -1.48 -17.58
C ILE A 180 11.83 -0.51 -17.59
N ASN A 181 12.61 -0.50 -18.69
CA ASN A 181 13.78 0.35 -18.79
C ASN A 181 13.43 1.85 -18.74
N ASN A 182 12.29 2.25 -19.29
CA ASN A 182 11.85 3.64 -19.24
C ASN A 182 11.43 4.02 -17.82
N LEU A 183 10.74 3.15 -17.08
CA LEU A 183 10.37 3.40 -15.70
C LEU A 183 11.61 3.47 -14.79
N ILE A 184 12.59 2.57 -14.97
CA ILE A 184 13.85 2.60 -14.21
C ILE A 184 14.59 3.93 -14.43
N LYS A 185 14.59 4.49 -15.64
CA LYS A 185 15.20 5.79 -15.90
C LYS A 185 14.52 6.94 -15.16
N SER A 186 13.23 6.81 -14.85
CA SER A 186 12.46 7.81 -14.08
C SER A 186 12.50 7.61 -12.56
N TYR A 187 13.25 6.64 -12.06
CA TYR A 187 13.33 6.37 -10.62
C TYR A 187 13.75 7.56 -9.76
N PRO A 188 14.71 8.42 -10.17
CA PRO A 188 15.03 9.63 -9.42
C PRO A 188 13.84 10.57 -9.27
N GLU A 189 13.10 10.80 -10.37
CA GLU A 189 11.89 11.64 -10.37
C GLU A 189 10.77 11.00 -9.52
N MET A 190 10.60 9.69 -9.62
CA MET A 190 9.61 8.97 -8.80
C MET A 190 9.90 9.08 -7.31
N ALA A 191 11.16 8.96 -6.90
CA ALA A 191 11.56 9.12 -5.51
C ALA A 191 11.29 10.55 -5.02
N MET A 192 11.65 11.56 -5.81
CA MET A 192 11.37 12.96 -5.49
C MET A 192 9.87 13.24 -5.45
N GLY A 193 9.08 12.61 -6.32
CA GLY A 193 7.63 12.73 -6.40
C GLY A 193 6.89 12.22 -5.16
N GLN A 194 7.53 11.35 -4.34
CA GLN A 194 6.94 10.88 -3.08
C GLN A 194 6.64 12.00 -2.08
N LYS A 195 7.25 13.17 -2.23
CA LYS A 195 6.92 14.36 -1.41
C LYS A 195 5.47 14.84 -1.62
N ASN A 196 4.89 14.56 -2.77
CA ASN A 196 3.52 14.96 -3.09
C ASN A 196 2.47 14.17 -2.30
N ASP A 197 2.86 13.04 -1.67
CA ASP A 197 1.97 12.28 -0.80
C ASP A 197 1.65 13.04 0.50
N PHE A 198 2.46 14.05 0.84
CA PHE A 198 2.34 14.79 2.10
C PHE A 198 1.86 16.23 1.87
N PHE A 199 1.02 16.70 2.77
CA PHE A 199 0.74 18.12 2.95
C PHE A 199 1.97 18.87 3.50
N ASN A 200 2.69 18.23 4.44
CA ASN A 200 3.93 18.77 5.00
C ASN A 200 5.10 17.78 4.89
N PRO A 201 5.73 17.67 3.71
CA PRO A 201 6.82 16.70 3.49
C PRO A 201 8.06 16.92 4.35
N GLY A 202 8.23 18.12 4.93
CA GLY A 202 9.35 18.43 5.81
C GLY A 202 9.36 17.63 7.12
N GLN A 203 8.23 17.04 7.51
CA GLN A 203 8.13 16.16 8.69
C GLN A 203 8.72 14.76 8.44
N TYR A 204 8.96 14.38 7.18
CA TYR A 204 9.44 13.06 6.78
C TYR A 204 10.71 13.17 5.92
N PRO A 205 11.83 13.67 6.48
CA PRO A 205 13.04 13.98 5.71
C PRO A 205 13.66 12.74 5.05
N ASP A 206 13.56 11.56 5.69
CA ASP A 206 14.16 10.30 5.22
C ASP A 206 13.28 9.53 4.22
N TRP A 207 12.10 10.09 3.86
CA TRP A 207 11.12 9.36 3.05
C TRP A 207 11.63 9.02 1.66
N ILE A 208 12.34 9.96 1.03
CA ILE A 208 12.94 9.76 -0.30
C ILE A 208 13.98 8.64 -0.25
N ASP A 209 14.87 8.67 0.75
CA ASP A 209 15.94 7.67 0.89
C ASP A 209 15.35 6.27 1.10
N LYS A 210 14.33 6.14 1.96
CA LYS A 210 13.57 4.88 2.14
C LYS A 210 12.96 4.39 0.83
N TYR A 211 12.39 5.30 0.03
CA TYR A 211 11.82 4.93 -1.26
C TYR A 211 12.89 4.47 -2.27
N GLN A 212 14.06 5.10 -2.28
CA GLN A 212 15.18 4.70 -3.15
C GLN A 212 15.69 3.29 -2.83
N GLU A 213 15.62 2.84 -1.58
CA GLU A 213 15.95 1.46 -1.23
C GLU A 213 15.03 0.44 -1.94
N LEU A 214 13.74 0.75 -2.08
CA LEU A 214 12.80 -0.12 -2.80
C LEU A 214 13.14 -0.26 -4.28
N GLN A 215 13.69 0.78 -4.89
CA GLN A 215 14.07 0.82 -6.30
C GLN A 215 15.27 -0.08 -6.63
N LYS A 216 15.96 -0.58 -5.61
CA LYS A 216 17.05 -1.56 -5.76
C LYS A 216 16.54 -2.99 -5.96
N HIS A 217 15.26 -3.26 -5.65
CA HIS A 217 14.70 -4.61 -5.71
C HIS A 217 14.38 -5.02 -7.15
N LYS A 218 14.96 -6.11 -7.61
CA LYS A 218 14.72 -6.65 -8.95
C LYS A 218 13.24 -6.98 -9.17
N GLY A 219 12.68 -6.46 -10.27
CA GLY A 219 11.28 -6.63 -10.63
C GLY A 219 10.34 -5.58 -10.06
N PHE A 220 10.84 -4.56 -9.35
CA PHE A 220 10.01 -3.48 -8.81
C PHE A 220 9.31 -2.69 -9.93
N ALA A 221 10.05 -2.24 -10.98
CA ALA A 221 9.44 -1.56 -12.13
C ALA A 221 8.37 -2.41 -12.81
N ARG A 222 8.70 -3.69 -13.07
CA ARG A 222 7.76 -4.63 -13.69
C ARG A 222 6.46 -4.72 -12.88
N ALA A 223 6.58 -4.87 -11.56
CA ALA A 223 5.42 -4.99 -10.67
C ALA A 223 4.56 -3.71 -10.67
N LEU A 224 5.16 -2.52 -10.70
CA LEU A 224 4.43 -1.25 -10.79
C LEU A 224 3.68 -1.12 -12.13
N ILE A 225 4.36 -1.36 -13.26
CA ILE A 225 3.75 -1.30 -14.59
C ILE A 225 2.60 -2.31 -14.70
N SER A 226 2.85 -3.56 -14.28
CA SER A 226 1.84 -4.60 -14.29
C SER A 226 0.62 -4.24 -13.44
N THR A 227 0.83 -3.59 -12.27
CA THR A 227 -0.28 -3.09 -11.46
C THR A 227 -1.09 -2.07 -12.23
N THR A 228 -0.45 -1.05 -12.82
CA THR A 228 -1.14 0.01 -13.57
C THR A 228 -1.93 -0.55 -14.75
N LYS A 229 -1.34 -1.47 -15.52
CA LYS A 229 -2.00 -2.11 -16.67
C LYS A 229 -3.17 -3.04 -16.28
N ASN A 230 -3.26 -3.46 -15.02
CA ASN A 230 -4.32 -4.33 -14.53
C ASN A 230 -5.35 -3.61 -13.65
N LEU A 231 -5.31 -2.27 -13.59
CA LEU A 231 -6.36 -1.50 -12.91
C LEU A 231 -7.66 -1.61 -13.71
N VAL A 232 -8.76 -1.88 -13.00
CA VAL A 232 -10.11 -1.99 -13.56
C VAL A 232 -11.09 -1.19 -12.70
N THR A 233 -12.18 -0.75 -13.30
CA THR A 233 -13.28 -0.12 -12.55
C THR A 233 -13.96 -1.12 -11.64
N LEU A 234 -14.17 -0.76 -10.35
CA LEU A 234 -14.68 -1.66 -9.32
C LEU A 234 -16.13 -1.40 -8.92
N ASP A 235 -16.94 -0.71 -9.74
CA ASP A 235 -18.34 -0.39 -9.41
C ASP A 235 -19.14 -1.64 -9.02
N TYR A 236 -18.98 -2.75 -9.76
CA TYR A 236 -19.67 -4.00 -9.48
C TYR A 236 -19.26 -4.63 -8.14
N VAL A 237 -17.99 -4.43 -7.71
CA VAL A 237 -17.47 -4.86 -6.43
C VAL A 237 -18.10 -4.04 -5.30
N HIS A 238 -18.06 -2.71 -5.44
CA HIS A 238 -18.58 -1.81 -4.42
C HIS A 238 -20.11 -1.92 -4.26
N ASN A 239 -20.86 -2.05 -5.35
CA ASN A 239 -22.30 -2.33 -5.30
C ASN A 239 -22.60 -3.64 -4.56
N LYS A 240 -21.76 -4.68 -4.72
CA LYS A 240 -21.89 -5.93 -3.97
C LYS A 240 -21.63 -5.71 -2.49
N ILE A 241 -20.58 -4.96 -2.11
CA ILE A 241 -20.25 -4.62 -0.72
C ILE A 241 -21.42 -3.88 -0.06
N ASP A 242 -21.96 -2.88 -0.73
CA ASP A 242 -23.15 -2.13 -0.24
C ASP A 242 -24.35 -3.04 -0.01
N SER A 243 -24.63 -3.94 -0.97
CA SER A 243 -25.74 -4.89 -0.89
C SER A 243 -25.62 -5.90 0.26
N LEU A 244 -24.41 -6.16 0.75
CA LEU A 244 -24.13 -7.05 1.88
C LEU A 244 -24.22 -6.34 3.23
N ASN A 245 -24.45 -5.02 3.25
CA ASN A 245 -24.47 -4.18 4.44
C ASN A 245 -23.19 -4.31 5.30
N ILE A 246 -22.02 -4.53 4.64
CA ILE A 246 -20.74 -4.50 5.31
C ILE A 246 -20.48 -3.04 5.72
N PRO A 247 -20.19 -2.74 7.00
CA PRO A 247 -19.88 -1.38 7.43
C PRO A 247 -18.65 -0.83 6.67
N VAL A 248 -18.79 0.38 6.13
CA VAL A 248 -17.76 1.05 5.35
C VAL A 248 -17.45 2.42 5.93
N TYR A 249 -16.18 2.67 6.18
CA TYR A 249 -15.64 3.93 6.67
C TYR A 249 -14.59 4.44 5.70
N THR A 250 -14.66 5.71 5.30
CA THR A 250 -13.70 6.34 4.39
C THR A 250 -13.06 7.55 5.02
N PHE A 251 -11.72 7.64 4.89
CA PHE A 251 -10.89 8.73 5.42
C PHE A 251 -10.14 9.39 4.28
N TRP A 252 -10.27 10.70 4.16
CA TRP A 252 -9.67 11.52 3.11
C TRP A 252 -8.81 12.60 3.75
N GLY A 253 -7.62 12.86 3.21
CA GLY A 253 -6.85 14.04 3.59
C GLY A 253 -7.46 15.29 2.96
N GLU A 254 -7.57 16.37 3.74
CA GLU A 254 -8.14 17.65 3.28
C GLU A 254 -7.38 18.23 2.06
N PHE A 255 -6.07 17.96 1.99
CA PHE A 255 -5.17 18.47 0.94
C PHE A 255 -4.58 17.35 0.08
N ASP A 256 -5.26 16.20 -0.06
CA ASP A 256 -4.78 15.10 -0.90
C ASP A 256 -4.79 15.51 -2.39
N THR A 257 -3.59 15.56 -2.97
CA THR A 257 -3.36 15.88 -4.40
C THR A 257 -3.04 14.61 -5.22
N VAL A 258 -2.95 13.45 -4.59
CA VAL A 258 -2.66 12.16 -5.22
C VAL A 258 -3.95 11.42 -5.55
N VAL A 259 -4.87 11.34 -4.59
CA VAL A 259 -6.21 10.77 -4.76
C VAL A 259 -7.22 11.88 -4.53
N VAL A 260 -7.50 12.63 -5.59
CA VAL A 260 -8.33 13.83 -5.55
C VAL A 260 -9.80 13.44 -5.41
N TYR A 261 -10.36 13.66 -4.21
CA TYR A 261 -11.73 13.25 -3.86
C TYR A 261 -12.79 13.76 -4.85
N ASP A 262 -12.67 15.00 -5.32
CA ASP A 262 -13.63 15.63 -6.24
C ASP A 262 -13.75 14.92 -7.60
N GLU A 263 -12.73 14.14 -8.01
CA GLU A 263 -12.74 13.43 -9.29
C GLU A 263 -13.65 12.20 -9.30
N PHE A 264 -13.98 11.65 -8.13
CA PHE A 264 -14.79 10.42 -8.03
C PHE A 264 -15.92 10.47 -7.00
N LYS A 265 -16.13 11.58 -6.28
CA LYS A 265 -17.15 11.69 -5.23
C LYS A 265 -18.56 11.28 -5.66
N ASP A 266 -18.96 11.64 -6.89
CA ASP A 266 -20.28 11.29 -7.42
C ASP A 266 -20.41 9.79 -7.69
N ARG A 267 -19.30 9.16 -8.13
CA ARG A 267 -19.22 7.71 -8.29
C ARG A 267 -19.30 7.02 -6.92
N LEU A 268 -18.47 7.45 -5.97
CA LEU A 268 -18.45 6.93 -4.62
C LEU A 268 -19.85 7.03 -3.95
N ASN A 269 -20.54 8.16 -4.10
CA ASN A 269 -21.91 8.35 -3.62
C ASN A 269 -22.91 7.36 -4.25
N ARG A 270 -22.67 6.96 -5.50
CA ARG A 270 -23.53 6.01 -6.21
C ARG A 270 -23.27 4.56 -5.79
N VAL A 271 -21.99 4.16 -5.61
CA VAL A 271 -21.62 2.75 -5.41
C VAL A 271 -21.55 2.33 -3.95
N LEU A 272 -21.32 3.28 -3.03
CA LEU A 272 -21.31 3.06 -1.57
C LEU A 272 -22.09 4.17 -0.84
N PRO A 273 -23.40 4.29 -1.08
CA PRO A 273 -24.21 5.37 -0.51
C PRO A 273 -24.31 5.29 1.02
N ASN A 274 -24.14 4.10 1.61
CA ASN A 274 -24.33 3.86 3.05
C ASN A 274 -23.02 3.95 3.87
N ARG A 275 -21.91 4.40 3.25
CA ARG A 275 -20.65 4.60 3.97
C ARG A 275 -20.72 5.73 4.99
N THR A 276 -19.85 5.67 6.00
CA THR A 276 -19.54 6.81 6.87
C THR A 276 -18.22 7.44 6.43
N GLU A 277 -18.20 8.75 6.25
CA GLU A 277 -17.11 9.47 5.59
C GLU A 277 -16.49 10.53 6.50
N PHE A 278 -15.15 10.65 6.45
CA PHE A 278 -14.37 11.59 7.25
C PHE A 278 -13.29 12.28 6.40
N PHE A 279 -13.11 13.57 6.68
CA PHE A 279 -12.01 14.36 6.15
C PHE A 279 -11.08 14.72 7.31
N ILE A 280 -9.79 14.39 7.17
CA ILE A 280 -8.78 14.62 8.19
C ILE A 280 -8.06 15.92 7.85
N SER A 281 -8.10 16.85 8.80
CA SER A 281 -7.54 18.18 8.61
C SER A 281 -6.00 18.15 8.53
N ASN A 282 -5.41 19.17 7.87
CA ASN A 282 -3.96 19.34 7.74
C ASN A 282 -3.20 18.10 7.26
N SER A 283 -3.77 17.36 6.32
CA SER A 283 -3.17 16.15 5.78
C SER A 283 -3.36 16.03 4.28
N GLY A 284 -2.37 15.43 3.61
CA GLY A 284 -2.38 15.04 2.21
C GLY A 284 -2.87 13.59 2.03
N HIS A 285 -2.14 12.83 1.20
CA HIS A 285 -2.48 11.43 0.87
C HIS A 285 -2.32 10.45 2.04
N LEU A 286 -1.61 10.84 3.09
CA LEU A 286 -1.29 9.98 4.24
C LEU A 286 -1.90 10.52 5.55
N PRO A 287 -3.23 10.69 5.65
CA PRO A 287 -3.88 11.32 6.79
C PRO A 287 -3.63 10.58 8.12
N HIS A 288 -3.43 9.26 8.07
CA HIS A 288 -3.11 8.42 9.22
C HIS A 288 -1.70 8.68 9.80
N MET A 289 -0.82 9.33 9.03
CA MET A 289 0.51 9.74 9.46
C MET A 289 0.56 11.24 9.83
N GLU A 290 -0.01 12.09 8.99
CA GLU A 290 0.15 13.55 9.08
C GLU A 290 -0.71 14.17 10.17
N ASN A 291 -1.91 13.64 10.43
CA ASN A 291 -2.75 14.01 11.56
C ASN A 291 -3.24 12.74 12.27
N GLN A 292 -2.28 12.01 12.84
CA GLN A 292 -2.50 10.73 13.50
C GLN A 292 -3.54 10.81 14.60
N ASP A 293 -3.50 11.85 15.43
CA ASP A 293 -4.43 12.00 16.56
C ASP A 293 -5.89 12.09 16.12
N GLU A 294 -6.18 12.91 15.11
CA GLU A 294 -7.54 13.05 14.57
C GLU A 294 -8.00 11.75 13.90
N PHE A 295 -7.14 11.16 13.06
CA PHE A 295 -7.41 9.89 12.39
C PHE A 295 -7.72 8.80 13.41
N GLU A 296 -6.87 8.59 14.41
CA GLU A 296 -6.99 7.52 15.40
C GLU A 296 -8.21 7.70 16.30
N ASN A 297 -8.52 8.92 16.74
CA ASN A 297 -9.70 9.20 17.54
C ASN A 297 -10.98 8.76 16.83
N ILE A 298 -11.06 9.00 15.52
CA ILE A 298 -12.20 8.57 14.71
C ILE A 298 -12.13 7.06 14.45
N PHE A 299 -10.99 6.56 13.99
CA PHE A 299 -10.78 5.15 13.65
C PHE A 299 -11.15 4.22 14.81
N PHE A 300 -10.59 4.44 15.99
CA PHE A 300 -10.86 3.60 17.17
C PHE A 300 -12.29 3.74 17.70
N LYS A 301 -12.92 4.90 17.54
CA LYS A 301 -14.35 5.04 17.88
C LYS A 301 -15.21 4.05 17.09
N TYR A 302 -14.95 3.89 15.80
CA TYR A 302 -15.76 3.00 14.96
C TYR A 302 -15.30 1.55 15.06
N LEU A 303 -14.02 1.26 15.13
CA LEU A 303 -13.50 -0.07 15.39
C LEU A 303 -14.07 -0.66 16.70
N ASN A 304 -14.08 0.12 17.79
CA ASN A 304 -14.62 -0.30 19.09
C ASN A 304 -16.13 -0.45 19.10
N SER A 305 -16.89 0.40 18.40
CA SER A 305 -18.36 0.36 18.39
C SER A 305 -18.93 -0.93 17.81
N ASN A 306 -18.15 -1.63 17.00
CA ASN A 306 -18.53 -2.88 16.35
C ASN A 306 -18.19 -4.14 17.16
N GLN A 307 -17.40 -4.05 18.23
CA GLN A 307 -17.04 -5.21 19.08
C GLN A 307 -18.26 -5.94 19.62
N SER A 308 -19.31 -5.21 20.04
CA SER A 308 -20.57 -5.82 20.51
C SER A 308 -21.31 -6.62 19.43
N ARG A 309 -21.07 -6.33 18.15
CA ARG A 309 -21.65 -7.07 17.01
C ARG A 309 -20.90 -8.38 16.74
N TRP A 310 -19.67 -8.51 17.21
CA TRP A 310 -18.83 -9.70 16.97
C TRP A 310 -19.03 -10.81 18.00
N GLY A 311 -19.95 -10.61 18.97
CA GLY A 311 -20.28 -11.62 19.99
C GLY A 311 -19.26 -11.72 21.12
N PHE A 312 -18.34 -10.76 21.23
CA PHE A 312 -17.46 -10.62 22.38
C PHE A 312 -18.22 -9.81 23.46
N SER A 313 -18.91 -10.50 24.37
CA SER A 313 -19.42 -9.89 25.62
C SER A 313 -18.27 -9.77 26.60
N ASN A 314 -18.08 -8.56 27.16
CA ASN A 314 -17.17 -8.28 28.29
C ASN A 314 -17.44 -9.22 29.48
#